data_6147bb728f590b8a995ad6d6d6465acc
#
_entry.id   6147bb728f590b8a995ad6d6d6465acc
#
_cell.length_a   1.000
_cell.length_b   1.000
_cell.length_c   1.000
_cell.angle_alpha   90.00
_cell.angle_beta   90.00
_cell.angle_gamma   90.00
#
_symmetry.space_group_name_H-M   'P 1'
#
loop_
_entity.id
_entity.type
_entity.pdbx_description
1 polymer ?
#
loop_
_entity_poly.entity_id
_entity_poly.type
_entity_poly.pdbx_seq_one_letter_code
_entity_poly.pdbx_strand_id
1 'polypeptide(L)'
;MIRLIASDLDGTLIGKDFRFRPRTLHALQAARAAGIQIVFVTGRPSRWLTPIREQTDFDSYAICSNGAVIYHLGADEVETVNGAPAHAIRSAHELLQPVFPNATYTLETVDTVYIQGPYEGGEVLEGARVVEQHLLGALDGFAGEQVIKYLVHVPGMDPDILQARVAQTVGELVSVTRGVVGEPLIEMGSKTVNKGYTLAQFAARHGIEAHEVMAFGDMPND
;
A
#
# COMPACT_ATOMS: atom_id res chain seq x y z
N MET A 1 -26.28 -6.89 11.37
CA MET A 1 -25.74 -8.16 10.80
C MET A 1 -24.50 -7.80 9.99
N ILE A 2 -23.44 -8.61 10.03
CA ILE A 2 -22.23 -8.33 9.24
C ILE A 2 -22.53 -8.52 7.76
N ARG A 3 -22.14 -7.54 6.93
CA ARG A 3 -22.31 -7.51 5.48
C ARG A 3 -21.00 -7.39 4.72
N LEU A 4 -19.93 -6.97 5.40
CA LEU A 4 -18.60 -6.82 4.84
C LEU A 4 -17.55 -7.41 5.79
N ILE A 5 -16.67 -8.24 5.26
CA ILE A 5 -15.43 -8.66 5.91
C ILE A 5 -14.28 -7.94 5.21
N ALA A 6 -13.53 -7.14 5.97
CA ALA A 6 -12.30 -6.50 5.54
C ALA A 6 -11.13 -7.21 6.22
N SER A 7 -10.15 -7.70 5.47
CA SER A 7 -9.03 -8.41 6.07
C SER A 7 -7.70 -8.01 5.44
N ASP A 8 -6.72 -7.79 6.30
CA ASP A 8 -5.33 -7.75 5.85
C ASP A 8 -4.92 -9.11 5.27
N LEU A 9 -3.87 -9.11 4.46
CA LEU A 9 -3.33 -10.30 3.81
C LEU A 9 -2.16 -10.89 4.58
N ASP A 10 -1.09 -10.13 4.73
CA ASP A 10 0.20 -10.61 5.21
C ASP A 10 0.22 -10.81 6.72
N GLY A 11 0.42 -12.04 7.18
CA GLY A 11 0.34 -12.36 8.61
C GLY A 11 -1.08 -12.63 9.11
N THR A 12 -2.10 -12.24 8.35
CA THR A 12 -3.52 -12.43 8.70
C THR A 12 -4.15 -13.57 7.91
N LEU A 13 -4.31 -13.45 6.61
CA LEU A 13 -4.94 -14.46 5.76
C LEU A 13 -3.95 -15.36 5.03
N ILE A 14 -2.76 -14.85 4.71
CA ILE A 14 -1.72 -15.56 3.98
C ILE A 14 -0.42 -15.58 4.79
N GLY A 15 0.35 -16.65 4.58
CA GLY A 15 1.70 -16.79 5.12
C GLY A 15 2.76 -16.26 4.15
N LYS A 16 4.04 -16.48 4.51
CA LYS A 16 5.21 -16.09 3.68
C LYS A 16 5.26 -16.74 2.28
N ASP A 17 4.47 -17.77 2.06
CA ASP A 17 4.33 -18.48 0.79
C ASP A 17 3.25 -17.87 -0.12
N PHE A 18 2.68 -16.74 0.26
CA PHE A 18 1.60 -16.02 -0.45
C PHE A 18 0.37 -16.89 -0.76
N ARG A 19 0.09 -17.90 0.08
CA ARG A 19 -1.00 -18.84 -0.12
C ARG A 19 -2.01 -18.77 1.01
N PHE A 20 -3.28 -18.79 0.62
CA PHE A 20 -4.37 -19.09 1.54
C PHE A 20 -4.29 -20.54 2.01
N ARG A 21 -4.53 -20.75 3.30
CA ARG A 21 -4.71 -22.12 3.81
C ARG A 21 -6.10 -22.64 3.39
N PRO A 22 -6.26 -23.95 3.19
CA PRO A 22 -7.54 -24.54 2.74
C PRO A 22 -8.72 -24.15 3.64
N ARG A 23 -8.50 -24.09 4.96
CA ARG A 23 -9.53 -23.66 5.91
C ARG A 23 -9.92 -22.19 5.74
N THR A 24 -8.95 -21.31 5.43
CA THR A 24 -9.19 -19.89 5.15
C THR A 24 -10.02 -19.73 3.89
N LEU A 25 -9.64 -20.38 2.78
CA LEU A 25 -10.42 -20.36 1.54
C LEU A 25 -11.85 -20.83 1.75
N HIS A 26 -12.03 -21.95 2.45
CA HIS A 26 -13.36 -22.46 2.76
C HIS A 26 -14.20 -21.47 3.57
N ALA A 27 -13.60 -20.79 4.56
CA ALA A 27 -14.28 -19.76 5.35
C ALA A 27 -14.68 -18.53 4.50
N LEU A 28 -13.80 -18.07 3.61
CA LEU A 28 -14.10 -16.98 2.67
C LEU A 28 -15.23 -17.35 1.72
N GLN A 29 -15.21 -18.56 1.17
CA GLN A 29 -16.28 -19.08 0.30
C GLN A 29 -17.62 -19.17 1.05
N ALA A 30 -17.61 -19.67 2.31
CA ALA A 30 -18.81 -19.75 3.12
C ALA A 30 -19.38 -18.35 3.46
N ALA A 31 -18.53 -17.37 3.76
CA ALA A 31 -18.96 -16.00 4.00
C ALA A 31 -19.63 -15.41 2.76
N ARG A 32 -19.04 -15.61 1.57
CA ARG A 32 -19.65 -15.17 0.30
C ARG A 32 -20.97 -15.85 0.02
N ALA A 33 -21.06 -17.16 0.23
CA ALA A 33 -22.31 -17.91 0.06
C ALA A 33 -23.43 -17.39 0.99
N ALA A 34 -23.05 -16.80 2.14
CA ALA A 34 -23.97 -16.13 3.04
C ALA A 34 -24.28 -14.67 2.65
N GLY A 35 -23.81 -14.20 1.49
CA GLY A 35 -24.02 -12.85 0.98
C GLY A 35 -23.13 -11.77 1.61
N ILE A 36 -22.06 -12.16 2.30
CA ILE A 36 -21.11 -11.23 2.90
C ILE A 36 -20.05 -10.86 1.84
N GLN A 37 -19.85 -9.56 1.63
CA GLN A 37 -18.77 -9.06 0.77
C GLN A 37 -17.40 -9.28 1.44
N ILE A 38 -16.38 -9.51 0.63
CA ILE A 38 -15.01 -9.64 1.11
C ILE A 38 -14.15 -8.59 0.42
N VAL A 39 -13.38 -7.84 1.21
CA VAL A 39 -12.41 -6.85 0.74
C VAL A 39 -11.07 -7.15 1.41
N PHE A 40 -10.04 -7.34 0.61
CA PHE A 40 -8.67 -7.44 1.12
C PHE A 40 -8.10 -6.03 1.33
N VAL A 41 -7.38 -5.81 2.43
CA VAL A 41 -6.87 -4.48 2.78
C VAL A 41 -5.39 -4.60 3.10
N THR A 42 -4.52 -4.18 2.18
CA THR A 42 -3.09 -4.53 2.24
C THR A 42 -2.15 -3.35 1.94
N GLY A 43 -0.93 -3.43 2.45
CA GLY A 43 0.17 -2.54 2.04
C GLY A 43 0.75 -2.87 0.66
N ARG A 44 0.41 -4.04 0.09
CA ARG A 44 0.87 -4.47 -1.24
C ARG A 44 0.33 -3.58 -2.34
N PRO A 45 1.12 -3.29 -3.40
CA PRO A 45 0.60 -2.70 -4.63
C PRO A 45 -0.30 -3.69 -5.36
N SER A 46 -1.26 -3.20 -6.16
CA SER A 46 -2.21 -4.03 -6.91
C SER A 46 -1.54 -5.05 -7.83
N ARG A 47 -0.40 -4.69 -8.44
CA ARG A 47 0.39 -5.58 -9.32
C ARG A 47 0.89 -6.87 -8.64
N TRP A 48 0.93 -6.92 -7.31
CA TRP A 48 1.34 -8.11 -6.55
C TRP A 48 0.17 -9.02 -6.18
N LEU A 49 -1.05 -8.69 -6.58
CA LEU A 49 -2.24 -9.45 -6.20
C LEU A 49 -2.60 -10.57 -7.19
N THR A 50 -1.85 -10.75 -8.28
CA THR A 50 -2.07 -11.87 -9.20
C THR A 50 -2.14 -13.23 -8.49
N PRO A 51 -1.21 -13.60 -7.57
CA PRO A 51 -1.30 -14.87 -6.85
C PRO A 51 -2.53 -14.98 -5.94
N ILE A 52 -3.06 -13.87 -5.44
CA ILE A 52 -4.30 -13.83 -4.64
C ILE A 52 -5.50 -14.05 -5.54
N ARG A 53 -5.55 -13.36 -6.67
CA ARG A 53 -6.60 -13.51 -7.69
C ARG A 53 -6.71 -14.95 -8.21
N GLU A 54 -5.59 -15.60 -8.50
CA GLU A 54 -5.56 -16.98 -8.99
C GLU A 54 -6.03 -18.01 -7.96
N GLN A 55 -5.94 -17.70 -6.66
CA GLN A 55 -6.40 -18.59 -5.59
C GLN A 55 -7.86 -18.34 -5.19
N THR A 56 -8.42 -17.19 -5.59
CA THR A 56 -9.79 -16.81 -5.29
C THR A 56 -10.57 -16.66 -6.60
N ASP A 57 -11.54 -17.52 -6.84
CA ASP A 57 -12.39 -17.53 -8.04
C ASP A 57 -13.62 -16.60 -7.90
N PHE A 58 -13.55 -15.64 -7.01
CA PHE A 58 -14.68 -14.80 -6.70
C PHE A 58 -14.44 -13.31 -6.99
N ASP A 59 -15.48 -12.67 -7.40
CA ASP A 59 -15.51 -11.24 -7.59
C ASP A 59 -15.37 -10.52 -6.25
N SER A 60 -14.28 -9.82 -6.07
CA SER A 60 -13.96 -9.10 -4.84
C SER A 60 -13.05 -7.88 -5.11
N TYR A 61 -12.86 -7.09 -4.09
CA TYR A 61 -12.03 -5.90 -4.13
C TYR A 61 -10.81 -6.03 -3.22
N ALA A 62 -9.77 -5.28 -3.54
CA ALA A 62 -8.64 -5.05 -2.67
C ALA A 62 -8.38 -3.55 -2.51
N ILE A 63 -8.15 -3.13 -1.28
CA ILE A 63 -7.64 -1.82 -0.93
C ILE A 63 -6.13 -1.98 -0.77
N CYS A 64 -5.39 -1.48 -1.75
CA CYS A 64 -3.94 -1.69 -1.91
C CYS A 64 -3.14 -0.46 -1.47
N SER A 65 -1.83 -0.64 -1.31
CA SER A 65 -0.87 0.43 -0.99
C SER A 65 -1.32 1.27 0.20
N ASN A 66 -1.71 0.60 1.31
CA ASN A 66 -2.20 1.22 2.54
C ASN A 66 -3.40 2.16 2.35
N GLY A 67 -4.25 1.90 1.36
CA GLY A 67 -5.45 2.70 1.10
C GLY A 67 -5.39 3.54 -0.18
N ALA A 68 -4.22 3.68 -0.78
CA ALA A 68 -4.04 4.56 -1.94
C ALA A 68 -4.73 4.05 -3.22
N VAL A 69 -5.03 2.76 -3.33
CA VAL A 69 -5.60 2.16 -4.53
C VAL A 69 -6.77 1.25 -4.16
N ILE A 70 -7.90 1.39 -4.84
CA ILE A 70 -8.96 0.38 -4.87
C ILE A 70 -8.83 -0.39 -6.17
N TYR A 71 -8.70 -1.70 -6.06
CA TYR A 71 -8.48 -2.62 -7.16
C TYR A 71 -9.59 -3.68 -7.19
N HIS A 72 -10.22 -3.86 -8.34
CA HIS A 72 -11.23 -4.88 -8.58
C HIS A 72 -10.56 -6.17 -9.05
N LEU A 73 -10.45 -7.14 -8.15
CA LEU A 73 -9.74 -8.40 -8.41
C LEU A 73 -10.37 -9.21 -9.56
N GLY A 74 -11.69 -9.27 -9.63
CA GLY A 74 -12.38 -10.01 -10.68
C GLY A 74 -12.18 -9.43 -12.08
N ALA A 75 -12.21 -8.11 -12.21
CA ALA A 75 -12.02 -7.41 -13.48
C ALA A 75 -10.55 -7.17 -13.84
N ASP A 76 -9.62 -7.34 -12.89
CA ASP A 76 -8.19 -6.99 -13.05
C ASP A 76 -7.98 -5.49 -13.36
N GLU A 77 -8.73 -4.62 -12.66
CA GLU A 77 -8.76 -3.19 -12.95
C GLU A 77 -8.56 -2.35 -11.71
N VAL A 78 -7.83 -1.23 -11.86
CA VAL A 78 -7.77 -0.19 -10.84
C VAL A 78 -9.03 0.67 -10.95
N GLU A 79 -9.86 0.67 -9.90
CA GLU A 79 -11.08 1.48 -9.84
C GLU A 79 -10.81 2.91 -9.39
N THR A 80 -9.94 3.08 -8.40
CA THR A 80 -9.69 4.38 -7.78
C THR A 80 -8.23 4.50 -7.36
N VAL A 81 -7.65 5.67 -7.59
CA VAL A 81 -6.34 6.06 -7.04
C VAL A 81 -6.50 7.27 -6.13
N ASN A 82 -6.09 7.12 -4.87
CA ASN A 82 -6.15 8.13 -3.82
C ASN A 82 -4.75 8.34 -3.21
N GLY A 83 -3.74 8.56 -4.04
CA GLY A 83 -2.36 8.73 -3.60
C GLY A 83 -2.09 10.10 -2.97
N ALA A 84 -0.85 10.35 -2.64
CA ALA A 84 -0.37 11.65 -2.20
C ALA A 84 -0.24 12.61 -3.39
N PRO A 85 -0.57 13.90 -3.22
CA PRO A 85 -0.32 14.91 -4.25
C PRO A 85 1.18 15.03 -4.55
N ALA A 86 1.55 15.12 -5.83
CA ALA A 86 2.95 15.20 -6.26
C ALA A 86 3.72 16.36 -5.59
N HIS A 87 3.07 17.50 -5.34
CA HIS A 87 3.71 18.64 -4.66
C HIS A 87 4.09 18.33 -3.20
N ALA A 88 3.27 17.55 -2.47
CA ALA A 88 3.60 17.16 -1.09
C ALA A 88 4.80 16.20 -1.05
N ILE A 89 4.86 15.26 -2.01
CA ILE A 89 6.01 14.35 -2.15
C ILE A 89 7.26 15.12 -2.59
N ARG A 90 7.14 16.10 -3.48
CA ARG A 90 8.26 16.98 -3.85
C ARG A 90 8.85 17.68 -2.63
N SER A 91 8.02 18.35 -1.86
CA SER A 91 8.47 19.05 -0.65
C SER A 91 9.10 18.07 0.36
N ALA A 92 8.53 16.89 0.53
CA ALA A 92 9.12 15.85 1.38
C ALA A 92 10.49 15.39 0.87
N HIS A 93 10.64 15.16 -0.44
CA HIS A 93 11.92 14.76 -1.04
C HIS A 93 12.99 15.85 -0.88
N GLU A 94 12.66 17.11 -1.13
CA GLU A 94 13.57 18.27 -0.98
C GLU A 94 14.08 18.42 0.46
N LEU A 95 13.26 18.07 1.47
CA LEU A 95 13.66 18.08 2.87
C LEU A 95 14.47 16.84 3.28
N LEU A 96 14.15 15.67 2.73
CA LEU A 96 14.81 14.42 3.11
C LEU A 96 16.18 14.23 2.43
N GLN A 97 16.34 14.68 1.19
CA GLN A 97 17.58 14.48 0.43
C GLN A 97 18.83 15.05 1.14
N PRO A 98 18.81 16.26 1.72
CA PRO A 98 19.96 16.77 2.51
C PRO A 98 20.22 16.00 3.80
N VAL A 99 19.18 15.40 4.39
CA VAL A 99 19.29 14.62 5.64
C VAL A 99 19.85 13.23 5.40
N PHE A 100 19.51 12.64 4.24
CA PHE A 100 19.92 11.28 3.84
C PHE A 100 20.48 11.29 2.41
N PRO A 101 21.64 11.91 2.15
CA PRO A 101 22.15 12.12 0.79
C PRO A 101 22.54 10.84 0.05
N ASN A 102 22.81 9.75 0.78
CA ASN A 102 23.19 8.44 0.24
C ASN A 102 22.05 7.42 0.30
N ALA A 103 20.82 7.86 0.62
CA ALA A 103 19.67 6.98 0.64
C ALA A 103 19.23 6.61 -0.78
N THR A 104 18.58 5.46 -0.89
CA THR A 104 17.74 5.16 -2.05
C THR A 104 16.36 5.72 -1.81
N TYR A 105 15.86 6.45 -2.79
CA TYR A 105 14.51 6.97 -2.81
C TYR A 105 13.73 6.29 -3.93
N THR A 106 12.52 5.83 -3.60
CA THR A 106 11.63 5.19 -4.57
C THR A 106 10.28 5.88 -4.55
N LEU A 107 9.73 6.12 -5.73
CA LEU A 107 8.42 6.68 -5.92
C LEU A 107 7.59 5.73 -6.78
N GLU A 108 6.42 5.33 -6.28
CA GLU A 108 5.53 4.41 -6.98
C GLU A 108 4.27 5.12 -7.45
N THR A 109 3.92 4.85 -8.70
CA THR A 109 2.57 5.01 -9.25
C THR A 109 1.95 3.61 -9.39
N VAL A 110 0.79 3.49 -10.00
CA VAL A 110 0.11 2.19 -10.15
C VAL A 110 0.98 1.16 -10.88
N ASP A 111 1.64 1.57 -11.95
CA ASP A 111 2.38 0.70 -12.88
C ASP A 111 3.88 1.00 -12.99
N THR A 112 4.34 2.14 -12.48
CA THR A 112 5.71 2.59 -12.63
C THR A 112 6.37 2.85 -11.28
N VAL A 113 7.61 2.41 -11.15
CA VAL A 113 8.49 2.68 -10.02
C VAL A 113 9.67 3.51 -10.49
N TYR A 114 9.82 4.70 -9.92
CA TYR A 114 10.96 5.59 -10.16
C TYR A 114 11.96 5.45 -9.01
N ILE A 115 13.24 5.32 -9.34
CA ILE A 115 14.31 5.07 -8.36
C ILE A 115 15.41 6.11 -8.51
N GLN A 116 15.82 6.67 -7.37
CA GLN A 116 16.98 7.54 -7.26
C GLN A 116 17.93 6.99 -6.18
N GLY A 117 19.16 6.73 -6.55
CA GLY A 117 20.19 6.18 -5.67
C GLY A 117 20.49 4.69 -5.91
N PRO A 118 21.44 4.12 -5.16
CA PRO A 118 21.80 2.71 -5.32
C PRO A 118 20.64 1.81 -4.86
N TYR A 119 20.22 0.91 -5.73
CA TYR A 119 19.15 -0.03 -5.44
C TYR A 119 19.61 -1.49 -5.62
N GLU A 120 19.57 -2.26 -4.55
CA GLU A 120 19.98 -3.67 -4.53
C GLU A 120 18.80 -4.64 -4.29
N GLY A 121 17.56 -4.16 -4.26
CA GLY A 121 16.39 -4.96 -3.94
C GLY A 121 15.56 -5.37 -5.15
N GLY A 122 15.11 -6.64 -5.21
CA GLY A 122 14.33 -7.19 -6.32
C GLY A 122 12.80 -7.09 -6.14
N GLU A 123 12.28 -7.39 -4.95
CA GLU A 123 10.83 -7.61 -4.74
C GLU A 123 9.97 -6.36 -4.99
N VAL A 124 10.41 -5.17 -4.56
CA VAL A 124 9.66 -3.91 -4.76
C VAL A 124 9.38 -3.63 -6.24
N LEU A 125 10.22 -4.15 -7.13
CA LEU A 125 10.14 -3.90 -8.58
C LEU A 125 9.31 -4.94 -9.34
N GLU A 126 8.91 -6.03 -8.68
CA GLU A 126 8.19 -7.10 -9.35
C GLU A 126 6.88 -6.59 -10.00
N GLY A 127 6.74 -6.82 -11.29
CA GLY A 127 5.59 -6.41 -12.09
C GLY A 127 5.50 -4.91 -12.40
N ALA A 128 6.51 -4.09 -12.03
CA ALA A 128 6.53 -2.66 -12.32
C ALA A 128 7.39 -2.32 -13.54
N ARG A 129 7.03 -1.25 -14.24
CA ARG A 129 7.95 -0.54 -15.11
C ARG A 129 8.92 0.26 -14.23
N VAL A 130 10.22 0.01 -14.38
CA VAL A 130 11.26 0.67 -13.58
C VAL A 130 11.91 1.80 -14.36
N VAL A 131 12.08 2.96 -13.72
CA VAL A 131 12.75 4.14 -14.30
C VAL A 131 13.76 4.67 -13.28
N GLU A 132 15.04 4.59 -13.61
CA GLU A 132 16.12 5.18 -12.81
C GLU A 132 16.31 6.64 -13.20
N GLN A 133 15.99 7.56 -12.30
CA GLN A 133 16.18 9.00 -12.53
C GLN A 133 16.07 9.81 -11.24
N HIS A 134 16.44 11.08 -11.29
CA HIS A 134 16.15 12.02 -10.20
C HIS A 134 14.65 12.19 -9.99
N LEU A 135 14.17 11.96 -8.77
CA LEU A 135 12.73 11.98 -8.46
C LEU A 135 12.08 13.35 -8.67
N LEU A 136 12.80 14.45 -8.47
CA LEU A 136 12.27 15.78 -8.77
C LEU A 136 11.90 15.92 -10.26
N GLY A 137 12.74 15.40 -11.16
CA GLY A 137 12.43 15.35 -12.58
C GLY A 137 11.24 14.44 -12.93
N ALA A 138 11.09 13.31 -12.22
CA ALA A 138 9.90 12.47 -12.36
C ALA A 138 8.64 13.23 -11.95
N LEU A 139 8.69 13.91 -10.79
CA LEU A 139 7.57 14.66 -10.24
C LEU A 139 7.15 15.86 -11.11
N ASP A 140 8.06 16.44 -11.92
CA ASP A 140 7.73 17.48 -12.88
C ASP A 140 6.81 16.96 -14.01
N GLY A 141 6.92 15.68 -14.35
CA GLY A 141 6.08 15.01 -15.35
C GLY A 141 4.70 14.57 -14.85
N PHE A 142 4.44 14.64 -13.55
CA PHE A 142 3.21 14.11 -12.93
C PHE A 142 2.04 15.08 -12.95
N ALA A 143 1.75 15.71 -14.06
CA ALA A 143 0.56 16.54 -14.18
C ALA A 143 -0.72 15.68 -14.07
N GLY A 144 -1.24 15.52 -12.86
CA GLY A 144 -2.47 14.79 -12.56
C GLY A 144 -2.30 13.37 -12.01
N GLU A 145 -1.12 12.78 -12.06
CA GLU A 145 -0.85 11.47 -11.44
C GLU A 145 -0.66 11.62 -9.93
N GLN A 146 -1.19 10.66 -9.20
CA GLN A 146 -1.05 10.60 -7.75
C GLN A 146 -0.01 9.55 -7.37
N VAL A 147 0.91 9.92 -6.51
CA VAL A 147 1.93 9.02 -5.97
C VAL A 147 1.29 8.08 -4.95
N ILE A 148 1.28 6.79 -5.24
CA ILE A 148 0.66 5.80 -4.34
C ILE A 148 1.57 5.45 -3.17
N LYS A 149 2.89 5.55 -3.36
CA LYS A 149 3.88 5.29 -2.32
C LYS A 149 5.18 6.02 -2.61
N TYR A 150 5.79 6.59 -1.58
CA TYR A 150 7.11 7.17 -1.61
C TYR A 150 7.95 6.53 -0.51
N LEU A 151 9.15 6.06 -0.83
CA LEU A 151 9.98 5.28 0.09
C LEU A 151 11.36 5.91 0.24
N VAL A 152 11.94 5.74 1.43
CA VAL A 152 13.35 6.00 1.69
C VAL A 152 13.98 4.78 2.35
N HIS A 153 15.08 4.31 1.78
CA HIS A 153 15.88 3.20 2.29
C HIS A 153 17.30 3.68 2.62
N VAL A 154 17.74 3.43 3.84
CA VAL A 154 19.08 3.84 4.32
C VAL A 154 19.80 2.61 4.87
N PRO A 155 20.53 1.85 4.05
CA PRO A 155 21.21 0.63 4.48
C PRO A 155 22.11 0.86 5.70
N GLY A 156 22.03 -0.05 6.68
CA GLY A 156 22.84 -0.01 7.89
C GLY A 156 22.38 0.96 8.97
N MET A 157 21.30 1.74 8.74
CA MET A 157 20.68 2.56 9.79
C MET A 157 19.74 1.72 10.64
N ASP A 158 19.64 2.03 11.93
CA ASP A 158 18.62 1.45 12.80
C ASP A 158 17.22 1.89 12.33
N PRO A 159 16.25 0.95 12.12
CA PRO A 159 14.94 1.26 11.59
C PRO A 159 14.11 2.22 12.47
N ASP A 160 14.25 2.16 13.81
CA ASP A 160 13.55 3.05 14.73
C ASP A 160 14.09 4.48 14.64
N ILE A 161 15.43 4.60 14.55
CA ILE A 161 16.09 5.90 14.37
C ILE A 161 15.71 6.50 13.03
N LEU A 162 15.71 5.69 11.95
CA LEU A 162 15.30 6.17 10.62
C LEU A 162 13.85 6.68 10.65
N GLN A 163 12.93 5.88 11.20
CA GLN A 163 11.52 6.28 11.28
C GLN A 163 11.33 7.58 12.06
N ALA A 164 11.97 7.72 13.22
CA ALA A 164 11.87 8.93 14.03
C ALA A 164 12.39 10.16 13.28
N ARG A 165 13.55 10.05 12.61
CA ARG A 165 14.14 11.15 11.84
C ARG A 165 13.29 11.54 10.63
N VAL A 166 12.77 10.57 9.89
CA VAL A 166 11.87 10.83 8.75
C VAL A 166 10.58 11.50 9.24
N ALA A 167 9.96 10.97 10.30
CA ALA A 167 8.74 11.54 10.87
C ALA A 167 8.97 12.99 11.38
N GLN A 168 10.09 13.26 12.02
CA GLN A 168 10.45 14.62 12.45
C GLN A 168 10.64 15.57 11.27
N THR A 169 11.18 15.09 10.15
CA THR A 169 11.52 15.91 9.00
C THR A 169 10.29 16.22 8.13
N VAL A 170 9.43 15.22 7.87
CA VAL A 170 8.36 15.34 6.87
C VAL A 170 6.97 14.89 7.35
N GLY A 171 6.81 14.50 8.60
CA GLY A 171 5.55 13.99 9.14
C GLY A 171 4.38 14.98 9.09
N GLU A 172 4.66 16.29 8.92
CA GLU A 172 3.62 17.29 8.69
C GLU A 172 3.12 17.31 7.23
N LEU A 173 3.89 16.79 6.28
CA LEU A 173 3.56 16.77 4.85
C LEU A 173 2.95 15.45 4.40
N VAL A 174 3.44 14.33 4.93
CA VAL A 174 3.09 12.98 4.50
C VAL A 174 2.88 12.05 5.70
N SER A 175 2.16 10.94 5.50
CA SER A 175 2.15 9.83 6.46
C SER A 175 3.51 9.13 6.46
N VAL A 176 3.94 8.62 7.62
CA VAL A 176 5.23 7.93 7.78
C VAL A 176 4.98 6.59 8.47
N THR A 177 5.26 5.50 7.76
CA THR A 177 5.07 4.12 8.25
C THR A 177 6.30 3.28 7.92
N ARG A 178 6.45 2.12 8.58
CA ARG A 178 7.49 1.14 8.22
C ARG A 178 7.07 0.36 6.99
N GLY A 179 8.00 0.12 6.07
CA GLY A 179 7.77 -0.74 4.93
C GLY A 179 7.85 -2.23 5.30
N VAL A 180 8.99 -2.63 5.86
CA VAL A 180 9.26 -4.01 6.25
C VAL A 180 9.80 -4.06 7.67
N VAL A 181 9.33 -5.03 8.46
CA VAL A 181 9.79 -5.21 9.85
C VAL A 181 11.28 -5.58 9.86
N GLY A 182 12.06 -4.81 10.62
CA GLY A 182 13.50 -5.02 10.77
C GLY A 182 14.37 -4.40 9.67
N GLU A 183 13.78 -3.88 8.60
CA GLU A 183 14.51 -3.22 7.51
C GLU A 183 14.50 -1.69 7.68
N PRO A 184 15.61 -1.00 7.34
CA PRO A 184 15.67 0.46 7.36
C PRO A 184 14.98 1.08 6.14
N LEU A 185 13.71 0.73 5.97
CA LEU A 185 12.84 1.15 4.88
C LEU A 185 11.59 1.83 5.44
N ILE A 186 11.40 3.09 5.09
CA ILE A 186 10.24 3.88 5.49
C ILE A 186 9.37 4.15 4.28
N GLU A 187 8.08 3.89 4.44
CA GLU A 187 7.03 4.20 3.47
C GLU A 187 6.33 5.50 3.86
N MET A 188 6.07 6.32 2.86
CA MET A 188 5.35 7.58 3.00
C MET A 188 4.24 7.67 1.96
N GLY A 189 3.15 8.33 2.33
CA GLY A 189 1.99 8.48 1.47
C GLY A 189 1.14 9.68 1.86
N SER A 190 -0.11 9.70 1.44
CA SER A 190 -1.06 10.73 1.84
C SER A 190 -1.27 10.75 3.35
N LYS A 191 -1.38 11.94 3.96
CA LYS A 191 -1.72 12.09 5.39
C LYS A 191 -3.15 11.67 5.73
N THR A 192 -4.04 11.76 4.77
CA THR A 192 -5.48 11.53 5.00
C THR A 192 -5.93 10.13 4.56
N VAL A 193 -5.19 9.52 3.64
CA VAL A 193 -5.52 8.21 3.10
C VAL A 193 -4.78 7.12 3.86
N ASN A 194 -5.52 6.16 4.39
CA ASN A 194 -5.01 4.96 5.05
C ASN A 194 -6.02 3.81 4.85
N LYS A 195 -5.68 2.60 5.29
CA LYS A 195 -6.52 1.40 5.19
C LYS A 195 -7.94 1.66 5.70
N GLY A 196 -8.08 2.21 6.92
CA GLY A 196 -9.38 2.47 7.54
C GLY A 196 -10.19 3.56 6.83
N TYR A 197 -9.55 4.66 6.43
CA TYR A 197 -10.23 5.73 5.68
C TYR A 197 -10.81 5.22 4.36
N THR A 198 -10.00 4.52 3.57
CA THR A 198 -10.45 4.01 2.27
C THR A 198 -11.50 2.91 2.42
N LEU A 199 -11.37 2.05 3.44
CA LEU A 199 -12.39 1.05 3.77
C LEU A 199 -13.73 1.72 4.12
N ALA A 200 -13.72 2.78 4.92
CA ALA A 200 -14.94 3.53 5.26
C ALA A 200 -15.60 4.15 4.03
N GLN A 201 -14.82 4.73 3.13
CA GLN A 201 -15.32 5.28 1.85
C GLN A 201 -15.88 4.17 0.95
N PHE A 202 -15.21 3.03 0.87
CA PHE A 202 -15.67 1.86 0.12
C PHE A 202 -17.00 1.34 0.67
N ALA A 203 -17.08 1.10 1.97
CA ALA A 203 -18.31 0.62 2.63
C ALA A 203 -19.48 1.57 2.41
N ALA A 204 -19.27 2.89 2.59
CA ALA A 204 -20.30 3.91 2.37
C ALA A 204 -20.82 3.89 0.93
N ARG A 205 -19.96 3.76 -0.09
CA ARG A 205 -20.38 3.66 -1.51
C ARG A 205 -21.23 2.42 -1.79
N HIS A 206 -21.06 1.35 -1.01
CA HIS A 206 -21.83 0.11 -1.11
C HIS A 206 -23.05 0.07 -0.16
N GLY A 207 -23.37 1.18 0.52
CA GLY A 207 -24.49 1.26 1.46
C GLY A 207 -24.32 0.35 2.67
N ILE A 208 -23.08 0.17 3.15
CA ILE A 208 -22.70 -0.65 4.30
C ILE A 208 -22.26 0.28 5.43
N GLU A 209 -22.91 0.16 6.59
CA GLU A 209 -22.57 0.95 7.76
C GLU A 209 -21.42 0.35 8.56
N ALA A 210 -20.69 1.16 9.32
CA ALA A 210 -19.51 0.72 10.07
C ALA A 210 -19.79 -0.48 11.01
N HIS A 211 -20.97 -0.54 11.62
CA HIS A 211 -21.35 -1.65 12.50
C HIS A 211 -21.68 -2.97 11.76
N GLU A 212 -21.74 -2.92 10.42
CA GLU A 212 -21.94 -4.08 9.54
C GLU A 212 -20.60 -4.59 8.97
N VAL A 213 -19.48 -3.92 9.30
CA VAL A 213 -18.12 -4.29 8.87
C VAL A 213 -17.41 -5.09 9.98
N MET A 214 -16.80 -6.20 9.62
CA MET A 214 -15.87 -6.95 10.47
C MET A 214 -14.47 -6.86 9.87
N ALA A 215 -13.50 -6.37 10.65
CA ALA A 215 -12.11 -6.21 10.22
C ALA A 215 -11.18 -7.20 10.91
N PHE A 216 -10.15 -7.64 10.18
CA PHE A 216 -9.06 -8.50 10.67
C PHE A 216 -7.73 -7.92 10.24
N GLY A 217 -6.75 -7.94 11.14
CA GLY A 217 -5.38 -7.50 10.89
C GLY A 217 -4.44 -7.89 12.02
N ASP A 218 -3.14 -7.76 11.80
CA ASP A 218 -2.09 -8.11 12.76
C ASP A 218 -1.12 -6.95 13.05
N MET A 219 -1.30 -5.82 12.36
CA MET A 219 -0.42 -4.66 12.45
C MET A 219 -1.16 -3.40 12.95
N PRO A 220 -0.44 -2.43 13.56
CA PRO A 220 -1.06 -1.20 14.10
C PRO A 220 -1.74 -0.29 13.06
N ASN A 221 -1.52 -0.51 11.77
CA ASN A 221 -2.14 0.25 10.68
C ASN A 221 -3.37 -0.44 10.08
N ASP A 222 -3.82 -1.56 10.68
CA ASP A 222 -5.01 -2.31 10.32
C ASP A 222 -6.27 -1.80 11.02
#